data_a83230037d63f4a9021c9b9d3de5ae33
#
_entry.id   a83230037d63f4a9021c9b9d3de5ae33
#
_cell.length_a   1.000
_cell.length_b   1.000
_cell.length_c   1.000
_cell.angle_alpha   90.00
_cell.angle_beta   90.00
_cell.angle_gamma   90.00
#
_symmetry.space_group_name_H-M   'P 1'
#
loop_
_entity.id
_entity.type
_entity.pdbx_description
1 polymer ?
#
loop_
_entity_poly.entity_id
_entity_poly.type
_entity_poly.pdbx_seq_one_letter_code
_entity_poly.pdbx_strand_id
1 'polypeptide(L)'
;MNLELENNPLGNYAHWILRVVLATTFIMHGYPKLGYDMGMGFVGYFVGIFEVFGAIFLLVGPFTKDIITRVGGLMISIIMIGAIFVVHLGQGWKMHATAESIPYTQGFEWQALLLGVSLLFVLKGNKT
;
A
#
# COMPACT_ATOMS: atom_id res chain seq x y z
N MET A 1 22.16 9.30 25.45
CA MET A 1 21.92 7.85 25.40
C MET A 1 22.11 7.41 23.97
N ASN A 2 23.29 6.94 23.64
CA ASN A 2 23.55 6.34 22.33
C ASN A 2 22.98 4.92 22.37
N LEU A 3 21.77 4.80 21.83
CA LEU A 3 21.24 3.50 21.49
C LEU A 3 22.05 3.00 20.29
N GLU A 4 23.10 2.25 20.55
CA GLU A 4 23.81 1.51 19.52
C GLU A 4 22.88 0.43 18.96
N LEU A 5 21.89 0.84 18.19
CA LEU A 5 21.05 -0.04 17.37
C LEU A 5 21.76 -0.43 16.06
N GLU A 6 23.00 0.07 15.90
CA GLU A 6 23.77 -0.10 14.65
C GLU A 6 24.18 -1.53 14.32
N ASN A 7 24.10 -2.45 15.27
CA ASN A 7 24.57 -3.84 15.08
C ASN A 7 23.48 -4.90 15.31
N ASN A 8 22.21 -4.56 15.12
CA ASN A 8 21.17 -5.58 15.17
C ASN A 8 21.00 -6.23 13.79
N PRO A 9 21.51 -7.45 13.56
CA PRO A 9 21.37 -8.12 12.26
C PRO A 9 19.92 -8.35 11.85
N LEU A 10 19.01 -8.45 12.82
CA LEU A 10 17.56 -8.57 12.55
C LEU A 10 16.95 -7.27 12.04
N GLY A 11 17.51 -6.12 12.43
CA GLY A 11 17.05 -4.81 11.97
C GLY A 11 17.14 -4.67 10.46
N ASN A 12 18.13 -5.29 9.83
CA ASN A 12 18.30 -5.27 8.37
C ASN A 12 17.17 -5.98 7.61
N TYR A 13 16.42 -6.84 8.29
CA TYR A 13 15.30 -7.59 7.70
C TYR A 13 13.94 -7.05 8.10
N ALA A 14 13.88 -6.05 8.99
CA ALA A 14 12.62 -5.52 9.52
C ALA A 14 11.71 -4.97 8.41
N HIS A 15 12.28 -4.36 7.37
CA HIS A 15 11.53 -3.84 6.23
C HIS A 15 10.76 -4.93 5.47
N TRP A 16 11.21 -6.20 5.54
CA TRP A 16 10.53 -7.29 4.85
C TRP A 16 9.16 -7.59 5.43
N ILE A 17 8.94 -7.37 6.72
CA ILE A 17 7.62 -7.50 7.34
C ILE A 17 6.63 -6.55 6.64
N LEU A 18 7.02 -5.29 6.49
CA LEU A 18 6.19 -4.28 5.82
C LEU A 18 6.00 -4.58 4.33
N ARG A 19 7.05 -5.02 3.64
CA ARG A 19 6.98 -5.36 2.20
C ARG A 19 6.01 -6.50 1.94
N VAL A 20 6.13 -7.58 2.70
CA VAL A 20 5.29 -8.76 2.51
C VAL A 20 3.83 -8.46 2.81
N VAL A 21 3.55 -7.81 3.94
CA VAL A 21 2.18 -7.46 4.32
C VAL A 21 1.56 -6.48 3.32
N LEU A 22 2.29 -5.43 2.95
CA LEU A 22 1.81 -4.44 2.00
C LEU A 22 1.59 -5.05 0.61
N ALA A 23 2.55 -5.83 0.11
CA ALA A 23 2.43 -6.48 -1.19
C ALA A 23 1.29 -7.49 -1.23
N THR A 24 1.13 -8.31 -0.20
CA THR A 24 0.01 -9.26 -0.11
C THR A 24 -1.32 -8.52 -0.15
N THR A 25 -1.46 -7.45 0.64
CA THR A 25 -2.67 -6.62 0.65
C THR A 25 -3.01 -6.12 -0.76
N PHE A 26 -2.06 -5.52 -1.45
CA PHE A 26 -2.33 -4.92 -2.76
C PHE A 26 -2.47 -5.94 -3.89
N ILE A 27 -1.79 -7.07 -3.85
CA ILE A 27 -2.03 -8.16 -4.80
C ILE A 27 -3.45 -8.71 -4.64
N MET A 28 -3.87 -8.95 -3.40
CA MET A 28 -5.22 -9.48 -3.12
C MET A 28 -6.33 -8.50 -3.51
N HIS A 29 -6.09 -7.20 -3.39
CA HIS A 29 -7.05 -6.17 -3.79
C HIS A 29 -7.00 -5.84 -5.29
N GLY A 30 -5.84 -5.86 -5.90
CA GLY A 30 -5.65 -5.48 -7.29
C GLY A 30 -5.93 -6.60 -8.28
N TYR A 31 -5.56 -7.83 -7.96
CA TYR A 31 -5.72 -8.96 -8.88
C TYR A 31 -7.15 -9.16 -9.39
N PRO A 32 -8.20 -9.15 -8.55
CA PRO A 32 -9.57 -9.27 -9.04
C PRO A 32 -9.98 -8.17 -10.02
N LYS A 33 -9.45 -6.95 -9.86
CA LYS A 33 -9.75 -5.81 -10.74
C LYS A 33 -9.24 -6.02 -12.17
N LEU A 34 -8.25 -6.87 -12.36
CA LEU A 34 -7.67 -7.18 -13.68
C LEU A 34 -8.51 -8.21 -14.46
N GLY A 35 -9.26 -9.05 -13.77
CA GLY A 35 -10.00 -10.16 -14.38
C GLY A 35 -11.52 -9.99 -14.40
N TYR A 36 -12.07 -9.12 -13.57
CA TYR A 36 -13.51 -8.96 -13.40
C TYR A 36 -13.90 -7.49 -13.50
N ASP A 37 -15.01 -7.22 -14.20
CA ASP A 37 -15.63 -5.90 -14.14
C ASP A 37 -16.28 -5.71 -12.76
N MET A 38 -15.62 -4.92 -11.92
CA MET A 38 -16.13 -4.59 -10.59
C MET A 38 -17.00 -3.32 -10.59
N GLY A 39 -17.55 -2.95 -11.74
CA GLY A 39 -18.38 -1.75 -11.90
C GLY A 39 -17.58 -0.43 -11.97
N MET A 40 -16.26 -0.53 -12.03
CA MET A 40 -15.35 0.63 -12.11
C MET A 40 -14.87 0.93 -13.53
N GLY A 41 -15.18 0.05 -14.49
CA GLY A 41 -14.74 0.20 -15.89
C GLY A 41 -13.22 0.30 -16.05
N PHE A 42 -12.77 1.20 -16.90
CA PHE A 42 -11.34 1.42 -17.18
C PHE A 42 -10.54 1.84 -15.93
N VAL A 43 -11.13 2.63 -15.03
CA VAL A 43 -10.49 3.07 -13.78
C VAL A 43 -10.13 1.85 -12.91
N GLY A 44 -10.99 0.83 -12.86
CA GLY A 44 -10.72 -0.40 -12.13
C GLY A 44 -9.47 -1.13 -12.63
N TYR A 45 -9.30 -1.25 -13.94
CA TYR A 45 -8.09 -1.83 -14.53
C TYR A 45 -6.83 -1.04 -14.17
N PHE A 46 -6.89 0.28 -14.28
CA PHE A 46 -5.78 1.15 -13.94
C PHE A 46 -5.38 1.00 -12.47
N VAL A 47 -6.35 1.02 -11.57
CA VAL A 47 -6.13 0.79 -10.13
C VAL A 47 -5.52 -0.60 -9.89
N GLY A 48 -6.09 -1.63 -10.50
CA GLY A 48 -5.59 -3.01 -10.38
C GLY A 48 -4.15 -3.16 -10.86
N ILE A 49 -3.79 -2.56 -11.99
CA ILE A 49 -2.42 -2.55 -12.51
C ILE A 49 -1.46 -1.90 -11.49
N PHE A 50 -1.80 -0.73 -10.98
CA PHE A 50 -0.95 -0.02 -10.02
C PHE A 50 -0.80 -0.78 -8.71
N GLU A 51 -1.87 -1.39 -8.22
CA GLU A 51 -1.84 -2.20 -7.00
C GLU A 51 -0.96 -3.45 -7.16
N VAL A 52 -1.15 -4.23 -8.22
CA VAL A 52 -0.42 -5.47 -8.43
C VAL A 52 1.05 -5.19 -8.76
N PHE A 53 1.34 -4.32 -9.73
CA PHE A 53 2.72 -4.02 -10.11
C PHE A 53 3.45 -3.23 -9.04
N GLY A 54 2.79 -2.31 -8.36
CA GLY A 54 3.37 -1.62 -7.21
C GLY A 54 3.81 -2.61 -6.11
N ALA A 55 2.98 -3.58 -5.81
CA ALA A 55 3.29 -4.65 -4.87
C ALA A 55 4.48 -5.52 -5.33
N ILE A 56 4.48 -5.94 -6.61
CA ILE A 56 5.60 -6.70 -7.19
C ILE A 56 6.91 -5.90 -7.10
N PHE A 57 6.88 -4.62 -7.40
CA PHE A 57 8.07 -3.75 -7.33
C PHE A 57 8.61 -3.62 -5.90
N LEU A 58 7.75 -3.61 -4.90
CA LEU A 58 8.18 -3.62 -3.50
C LEU A 58 8.90 -4.93 -3.13
N LEU A 59 8.47 -6.06 -3.69
CA LEU A 59 9.10 -7.36 -3.42
C LEU A 59 10.40 -7.55 -4.19
N VAL A 60 10.47 -7.07 -5.43
CA VAL A 60 11.61 -7.29 -6.34
C VAL A 60 12.70 -6.22 -6.16
N GLY A 61 12.32 -5.01 -5.75
CA GLY A 61 13.23 -3.87 -5.61
C GLY A 61 14.48 -4.14 -4.80
N PRO A 62 14.41 -4.82 -3.64
CA PRO A 62 15.59 -5.14 -2.82
C PRO A 62 16.64 -5.99 -3.54
N PHE A 63 16.23 -6.80 -4.50
CA PHE A 63 17.12 -7.68 -5.28
C PHE A 63 17.63 -7.03 -6.57
N THR A 64 17.12 -5.85 -6.92
CA THR A 64 17.43 -5.19 -8.19
C THR A 64 17.97 -3.78 -7.96
N LYS A 65 17.11 -2.77 -8.01
CA LYS A 65 17.49 -1.36 -7.89
C LYS A 65 16.59 -0.62 -6.92
N ASP A 66 17.18 0.30 -6.18
CA ASP A 66 16.48 1.18 -5.24
C ASP A 66 15.29 1.91 -5.87
N ILE A 67 15.45 2.36 -7.11
CA ILE A 67 14.39 3.05 -7.85
C ILE A 67 13.14 2.17 -8.03
N ILE A 68 13.29 0.86 -8.17
CA ILE A 68 12.16 -0.06 -8.34
C ILE A 68 11.29 -0.06 -7.07
N THR A 69 11.90 -0.12 -5.90
CA THR A 69 11.19 0.03 -4.62
C THR A 69 10.45 1.37 -4.54
N ARG A 70 11.11 2.47 -4.90
CA ARG A 70 10.51 3.81 -4.84
C ARG A 70 9.33 3.95 -5.79
N VAL A 71 9.45 3.45 -7.00
CA VAL A 71 8.35 3.45 -7.98
C VAL A 71 7.18 2.60 -7.48
N GLY A 72 7.45 1.42 -6.92
CA GLY A 72 6.40 0.59 -6.31
C GLY A 72 5.65 1.31 -5.20
N GLY A 73 6.38 1.94 -4.28
CA GLY A 73 5.80 2.76 -3.22
C GLY A 73 4.98 3.93 -3.77
N LEU A 74 5.47 4.60 -4.81
CA LEU A 74 4.77 5.70 -5.46
C LEU A 74 3.45 5.26 -6.11
N MET A 75 3.47 4.15 -6.83
CA MET A 75 2.26 3.59 -7.46
C MET A 75 1.17 3.32 -6.41
N ILE A 76 1.52 2.68 -5.31
CA ILE A 76 0.59 2.40 -4.20
C ILE A 76 0.13 3.71 -3.55
N SER A 77 1.02 4.67 -3.33
CA SER A 77 0.68 5.97 -2.73
C SER A 77 -0.35 6.73 -3.58
N ILE A 78 -0.20 6.74 -4.89
CA ILE A 78 -1.16 7.37 -5.81
C ILE A 78 -2.54 6.74 -5.66
N ILE A 79 -2.62 5.41 -5.60
CA ILE A 79 -3.89 4.71 -5.43
C ILE A 79 -4.51 5.01 -4.07
N MET A 80 -3.73 5.06 -3.01
CA MET A 80 -4.24 5.38 -1.67
C MET A 80 -4.72 6.82 -1.55
N ILE A 81 -4.03 7.77 -2.13
CA ILE A 81 -4.50 9.15 -2.21
C ILE A 81 -5.84 9.22 -2.97
N GLY A 82 -5.92 8.57 -4.11
CA GLY A 82 -7.17 8.49 -4.89
C GLY A 82 -8.31 7.84 -4.08
N ALA A 83 -8.04 6.75 -3.41
CA ALA A 83 -9.04 6.06 -2.57
C ALA A 83 -9.54 6.96 -1.43
N ILE A 84 -8.65 7.68 -0.76
CA ILE A 84 -9.03 8.61 0.31
C ILE A 84 -9.94 9.71 -0.25
N PHE A 85 -9.51 10.43 -1.28
CA PHE A 85 -10.22 11.62 -1.76
C PHE A 85 -11.49 11.29 -2.55
N VAL A 86 -11.49 10.22 -3.33
CA VAL A 86 -12.62 9.88 -4.21
C VAL A 86 -13.67 9.05 -3.48
N VAL A 87 -13.26 8.14 -2.61
CA VAL A 87 -14.17 7.14 -2.04
C VAL A 87 -14.46 7.39 -0.56
N HIS A 88 -13.43 7.63 0.24
CA HIS A 88 -13.53 7.53 1.71
C HIS A 88 -13.56 8.87 2.45
N LEU A 89 -13.24 9.99 1.82
CA LEU A 89 -13.12 11.28 2.51
C LEU A 89 -14.43 11.71 3.20
N GLY A 90 -15.54 11.48 2.54
CA GLY A 90 -16.87 11.78 3.08
C GLY A 90 -17.32 10.90 4.23
N GLN A 91 -16.63 9.79 4.49
CA GLN A 91 -16.94 8.83 5.56
C GLN A 91 -16.22 9.16 6.88
N GLY A 92 -15.34 10.15 6.89
CA GLY A 92 -14.52 10.52 8.04
C GLY A 92 -13.34 9.60 8.28
N TRP A 93 -12.73 9.74 9.43
CA TRP A 93 -11.50 9.01 9.77
C TRP A 93 -11.75 7.55 10.15
N LYS A 94 -12.69 7.29 11.06
CA LYS A 94 -12.87 5.98 11.67
C LYS A 94 -13.45 4.94 10.73
N MET A 95 -12.83 3.77 10.70
CA MET A 95 -13.46 2.56 10.17
C MET A 95 -14.52 2.07 11.16
N HIS A 96 -15.79 2.22 10.80
CA HIS A 96 -16.89 1.65 11.56
C HIS A 96 -17.35 0.35 10.91
N ALA A 97 -17.11 -0.76 11.59
CA ALA A 97 -17.77 -2.03 11.32
C ALA A 97 -18.86 -2.25 12.36
N THR A 98 -20.02 -1.66 12.20
CA THR A 98 -21.21 -2.05 12.96
C THR A 98 -22.08 -2.97 12.12
N ALA A 99 -22.84 -3.86 12.76
CA ALA A 99 -23.77 -4.75 12.07
C ALA A 99 -24.84 -4.00 11.24
N GLU A 100 -24.99 -2.71 11.47
CA GLU A 100 -25.89 -1.80 10.76
C GLU A 100 -25.20 -0.97 9.69
N SER A 101 -23.87 -0.99 9.62
CA SER A 101 -23.13 -0.24 8.61
C SER A 101 -23.27 -0.91 7.25
N ILE A 102 -23.73 -0.13 6.30
CA ILE A 102 -23.63 -0.49 4.89
C ILE A 102 -22.14 -0.78 4.60
N PRO A 103 -21.80 -1.88 3.89
CA PRO A 103 -20.40 -2.31 3.69
C PRO A 103 -19.45 -1.26 3.10
N TYR A 104 -19.97 -0.12 2.64
CA TYR A 104 -19.22 0.94 1.96
C TYR A 104 -19.03 2.22 2.79
N THR A 105 -19.43 2.22 4.05
CA THR A 105 -19.31 3.41 4.92
C THR A 105 -18.10 3.34 5.83
N GLN A 106 -16.95 2.95 5.28
CA GLN A 106 -15.71 2.90 6.02
C GLN A 106 -14.91 4.19 5.88
N GLY A 107 -14.47 4.76 7.00
CA GLY A 107 -13.55 5.88 7.02
C GLY A 107 -12.19 5.53 6.41
N PHE A 108 -11.30 6.51 6.32
CA PHE A 108 -10.04 6.38 5.60
C PHE A 108 -8.81 6.10 6.48
N GLU A 109 -8.97 5.78 7.76
CA GLU A 109 -7.82 5.50 8.64
C GLU A 109 -6.93 4.37 8.12
N TRP A 110 -7.52 3.34 7.54
CA TRP A 110 -6.79 2.22 6.96
C TRP A 110 -5.99 2.66 5.72
N GLN A 111 -6.61 3.41 4.84
CA GLN A 111 -5.95 3.94 3.65
C GLN A 111 -4.84 4.92 4.02
N ALA A 112 -5.04 5.72 5.07
CA ALA A 112 -4.00 6.62 5.58
C ALA A 112 -2.79 5.85 6.12
N LEU A 113 -3.01 4.75 6.83
CA LEU A 113 -1.94 3.87 7.30
C LEU A 113 -1.17 3.24 6.13
N LEU A 114 -1.86 2.71 5.14
CA LEU A 114 -1.25 2.13 3.94
C LEU A 114 -0.48 3.19 3.13
N LEU A 115 -1.02 4.41 3.04
CA LEU A 115 -0.33 5.55 2.43
C LEU A 115 0.97 5.88 3.18
N GLY A 116 0.93 5.93 4.50
CA GLY A 116 2.12 6.19 5.32
C GLY A 116 3.23 5.16 5.08
N VAL A 117 2.86 3.88 5.05
CA VAL A 117 3.84 2.80 4.78
C VAL A 117 4.38 2.87 3.35
N SER A 118 3.53 3.13 2.36
CA SER A 118 4.00 3.25 0.97
C SER A 118 4.90 4.46 0.76
N LEU A 119 4.61 5.60 1.39
CA LEU A 119 5.48 6.79 1.36
C LEU A 119 6.83 6.53 2.03
N LEU A 120 6.89 5.70 3.06
CA LEU A 120 8.16 5.28 3.65
C LEU A 120 9.07 4.65 2.58
N PHE A 121 8.53 3.78 1.73
CA PHE A 121 9.29 3.17 0.63
C PHE A 121 9.65 4.17 -0.47
N VAL A 122 8.82 5.16 -0.75
CA VAL A 122 9.17 6.25 -1.68
C VAL A 122 10.39 7.02 -1.18
N LEU A 123 10.39 7.38 0.10
CA LEU A 123 11.44 8.23 0.69
C LEU A 123 12.72 7.45 0.98
N LYS A 124 12.61 6.26 1.51
CA LYS A 124 13.74 5.44 1.95
C LYS A 124 14.24 4.45 0.90
N GLY A 125 13.38 4.02 -0.02
CA GLY A 125 13.74 2.99 -0.99
C GLY A 125 14.18 1.70 -0.31
N ASN A 126 15.30 1.16 -0.74
CA ASN A 126 15.87 -0.06 -0.16
C ASN A 126 16.58 0.16 1.19
N LYS A 127 16.71 1.40 1.64
CA LYS A 127 17.33 1.76 2.93
C LYS A 127 16.35 1.70 4.11
N THR A 128 15.20 1.13 3.92
CA THR A 128 14.20 0.96 5.00
C THR A 128 14.61 -0.10 5.99
#